data_807506d31bdb191d66cbe9068cb344ec
#
_entry.id   807506d31bdb191d66cbe9068cb344ec
#
_cell.length_a   1.000
_cell.length_b   1.000
_cell.length_c   1.000
_cell.angle_alpha   90.00
_cell.angle_beta   90.00
_cell.angle_gamma   90.00
#
_symmetry.space_group_name_H-M   'P 1'
#
loop_
_entity.id
_entity.type
_entity.pdbx_description
1 polymer ?
#
loop_
_entity_poly.entity_id
_entity_poly.type
_entity_poly.pdbx_seq_one_letter_code
_entity_poly.pdbx_strand_id
1 'polypeptide(L)'
;MPEDARICKTILIAPGRSLGATPSQIVVVELEDKGLLTNSPVGHVVEILGTIDEPGMETEIAVRKFDLPYKFSEETKKEIKRFSDSVTKSDLRDRVDLRDIPFVTIDGADAKDFDDAVYCLPLEDGKFRLLVAIADVSHYVKPGCAI
;
A
#
# COMPACT_ATOMS: atom_id res chain seq x y z
N MET A 1 -18.93 16.84 9.76
CA MET A 1 -17.98 17.51 10.68
C MET A 1 -16.56 17.11 10.27
N PRO A 2 -15.57 18.00 10.39
CA PRO A 2 -14.18 17.62 10.14
C PRO A 2 -13.71 16.54 11.11
N GLU A 3 -12.93 15.58 10.61
CA GLU A 3 -12.28 14.55 11.43
C GLU A 3 -11.04 15.13 12.16
N ASP A 4 -10.38 16.14 11.57
CA ASP A 4 -9.28 16.85 12.21
C ASP A 4 -9.81 17.76 13.35
N ALA A 5 -9.51 17.38 14.59
CA ALA A 5 -9.94 18.12 15.79
C ALA A 5 -9.41 19.58 15.85
N ARG A 6 -8.40 19.92 15.07
CA ARG A 6 -7.90 21.31 14.95
C ARG A 6 -8.89 22.20 14.20
N ILE A 7 -9.74 21.63 13.36
CA ILE A 7 -10.81 22.32 12.64
C ILE A 7 -12.08 22.26 13.48
N CYS A 8 -12.22 23.16 14.44
CA CYS A 8 -13.35 23.18 15.38
C CYS A 8 -14.67 23.68 14.75
N LYS A 9 -14.75 23.86 13.44
CA LYS A 9 -15.88 24.49 12.74
C LYS A 9 -16.42 23.59 11.62
N THR A 10 -17.70 23.73 11.34
CA THR A 10 -18.31 23.13 10.15
C THR A 10 -17.72 23.73 8.89
N ILE A 11 -17.28 22.90 7.95
CA ILE A 11 -16.83 23.33 6.63
C ILE A 11 -18.06 23.50 5.73
N LEU A 12 -18.19 24.66 5.10
CA LEU A 12 -19.26 24.92 4.14
C LEU A 12 -18.82 24.47 2.75
N ILE A 13 -19.65 23.67 2.10
CA ILE A 13 -19.40 23.25 0.71
C ILE A 13 -20.04 24.25 -0.24
N ALA A 14 -19.26 24.76 -1.17
CA ALA A 14 -19.76 25.70 -2.19
C ALA A 14 -20.88 25.07 -3.04
N PRO A 15 -21.91 25.85 -3.43
CA PRO A 15 -23.00 25.32 -4.25
C PRO A 15 -22.50 24.63 -5.52
N GLY A 16 -23.03 23.43 -5.80
CA GLY A 16 -22.66 22.64 -6.96
C GLY A 16 -21.30 21.93 -6.86
N ARG A 17 -20.59 22.03 -5.72
CA ARG A 17 -19.23 21.45 -5.54
C ARG A 17 -19.20 20.30 -4.52
N SER A 18 -20.29 19.56 -4.39
CA SER A 18 -20.40 18.42 -3.47
C SER A 18 -20.05 17.07 -4.11
N LEU A 19 -19.73 17.01 -5.40
CA LEU A 19 -19.61 15.76 -6.20
C LEU A 19 -20.82 14.81 -6.07
N GLY A 20 -21.99 15.32 -5.67
CA GLY A 20 -23.17 14.49 -5.44
C GLY A 20 -23.15 13.73 -4.10
N ALA A 21 -22.27 14.10 -3.17
CA ALA A 21 -22.23 13.50 -1.84
C ALA A 21 -23.59 13.62 -1.14
N THR A 22 -24.00 12.54 -0.48
CA THR A 22 -25.24 12.44 0.27
C THR A 22 -24.97 12.50 1.79
N PRO A 23 -25.98 12.80 2.60
CA PRO A 23 -25.84 12.77 4.06
C PRO A 23 -25.27 11.42 4.56
N SER A 24 -24.47 11.47 5.63
CA SER A 24 -23.77 10.33 6.25
C SER A 24 -22.58 9.76 5.47
N GLN A 25 -22.24 10.31 4.32
CA GLN A 25 -21.02 9.93 3.63
C GLN A 25 -19.80 10.66 4.20
N ILE A 26 -18.67 9.95 4.22
CA ILE A 26 -17.33 10.48 4.51
C ILE A 26 -16.75 11.01 3.20
N VAL A 27 -16.25 12.23 3.23
CA VAL A 27 -15.72 12.91 2.05
C VAL A 27 -14.37 13.56 2.36
N VAL A 28 -13.54 13.67 1.36
CA VAL A 28 -12.33 14.52 1.38
C VAL A 28 -12.71 15.88 0.83
N VAL A 29 -12.37 16.92 1.58
CA VAL A 29 -12.68 18.32 1.25
C VAL A 29 -11.40 19.10 1.10
N GLU A 30 -11.23 19.76 -0.03
CA GLU A 30 -10.17 20.76 -0.24
C GLU A 30 -10.71 22.13 0.16
N LEU A 31 -9.95 22.83 1.05
CA LEU A 31 -10.34 24.15 1.55
C LEU A 31 -9.95 25.22 0.55
N GLU A 32 -10.81 26.21 0.37
CA GLU A 32 -10.52 27.39 -0.44
C GLU A 32 -9.87 28.47 0.43
N ASP A 33 -8.76 29.06 -0.03
CA ASP A 33 -7.97 30.08 0.70
C ASP A 33 -8.77 31.30 1.18
N LYS A 34 -9.93 31.54 0.59
CA LYS A 34 -10.81 32.68 0.92
C LYS A 34 -11.58 32.51 2.24
N GLY A 35 -11.53 31.33 2.86
CA GLY A 35 -12.28 31.00 4.06
C GLY A 35 -11.69 31.53 5.38
N LEU A 36 -10.46 32.03 5.39
CA LEU A 36 -9.79 32.55 6.60
C LEU A 36 -10.41 33.81 7.16
N LEU A 37 -11.17 34.57 6.37
CA LEU A 37 -11.84 35.79 6.78
C LEU A 37 -13.29 35.59 7.23
N THR A 38 -13.84 34.40 7.07
CA THR A 38 -15.21 34.05 7.47
C THR A 38 -15.21 33.21 8.73
N ASN A 39 -16.31 33.24 9.49
CA ASN A 39 -16.46 32.42 10.69
C ASN A 39 -16.50 30.89 10.42
N SER A 40 -16.62 30.46 9.18
CA SER A 40 -16.63 29.05 8.77
C SER A 40 -15.79 28.86 7.51
N PRO A 41 -14.86 27.89 7.48
CA PRO A 41 -14.11 27.58 6.27
C PRO A 41 -15.03 27.11 5.15
N VAL A 42 -14.68 27.47 3.91
CA VAL A 42 -15.39 27.04 2.69
C VAL A 42 -14.48 26.12 1.91
N GLY A 43 -15.05 25.09 1.31
CA GLY A 43 -14.31 24.14 0.49
C GLY A 43 -15.18 23.44 -0.51
N HIS A 44 -14.60 22.47 -1.20
CA HIS A 44 -15.31 21.60 -2.14
C HIS A 44 -14.90 20.15 -1.93
N VAL A 45 -15.81 19.24 -2.23
CA VAL A 45 -15.56 17.81 -2.15
C VAL A 45 -14.67 17.40 -3.32
N VAL A 46 -13.58 16.72 -3.03
CA VAL A 46 -12.64 16.17 -4.03
C VAL A 46 -12.74 14.66 -4.14
N GLU A 47 -13.20 13.97 -3.09
CA GLU A 47 -13.38 12.53 -3.08
C GLU A 47 -14.53 12.14 -2.14
N ILE A 48 -15.31 11.12 -2.51
CA ILE A 48 -16.29 10.48 -1.64
C ILE A 48 -15.71 9.11 -1.26
N LEU A 49 -15.52 8.85 0.04
CA LEU A 49 -14.93 7.60 0.52
C LEU A 49 -16.00 6.50 0.73
N GLY A 50 -17.21 6.88 1.09
CA GLY A 50 -18.30 5.96 1.40
C GLY A 50 -18.98 6.32 2.70
N THR A 51 -19.62 5.36 3.37
CA THR A 51 -20.30 5.57 4.66
C THR A 51 -19.41 5.08 5.82
N ILE A 52 -19.63 5.65 7.01
CA ILE A 52 -18.80 5.33 8.20
C ILE A 52 -18.86 3.85 8.60
N ASP A 53 -19.97 3.19 8.29
CA ASP A 53 -20.21 1.79 8.66
C ASP A 53 -19.61 0.78 7.66
N GLU A 54 -19.01 1.25 6.57
CA GLU A 54 -18.37 0.37 5.58
C GLU A 54 -17.07 -0.23 6.16
N PRO A 55 -16.86 -1.56 6.00
CA PRO A 55 -15.64 -2.20 6.45
C PRO A 55 -14.38 -1.56 5.84
N GLY A 56 -13.41 -1.19 6.68
CA GLY A 56 -12.16 -0.56 6.25
C GLY A 56 -12.20 0.96 6.15
N MET A 57 -13.33 1.60 6.47
CA MET A 57 -13.47 3.06 6.39
C MET A 57 -12.44 3.79 7.27
N GLU A 58 -12.12 3.28 8.46
CA GLU A 58 -11.09 3.85 9.32
C GLU A 58 -9.72 3.88 8.65
N THR A 59 -9.39 2.84 7.88
CA THR A 59 -8.15 2.78 7.10
C THR A 59 -8.17 3.81 5.98
N GLU A 60 -9.28 3.93 5.24
CA GLU A 60 -9.44 4.92 4.18
C GLU A 60 -9.30 6.35 4.71
N ILE A 61 -9.90 6.65 5.86
CA ILE A 61 -9.76 7.94 6.55
C ILE A 61 -8.30 8.17 6.95
N ALA A 62 -7.65 7.20 7.59
CA ALA A 62 -6.26 7.32 8.03
C ALA A 62 -5.30 7.57 6.87
N VAL A 63 -5.46 6.87 5.76
CA VAL A 63 -4.66 7.05 4.53
C VAL A 63 -4.71 8.50 4.05
N ARG A 64 -5.90 9.13 3.98
CA ARG A 64 -6.05 10.53 3.55
C ARG A 64 -5.56 11.50 4.63
N LYS A 65 -5.85 11.24 5.89
CA LYS A 65 -5.45 12.08 7.02
C LYS A 65 -3.93 12.23 7.14
N PHE A 66 -3.18 11.17 6.85
CA PHE A 66 -1.72 11.14 6.94
C PHE A 66 -1.03 11.28 5.59
N ASP A 67 -1.79 11.58 4.53
CA ASP A 67 -1.28 11.72 3.16
C ASP A 67 -0.40 10.54 2.73
N LEU A 68 -0.86 9.33 3.06
CA LEU A 68 -0.15 8.11 2.68
C LEU A 68 -0.37 7.80 1.20
N PRO A 69 0.67 7.39 0.47
CA PRO A 69 0.52 6.96 -0.91
C PRO A 69 -0.30 5.67 -0.98
N TYR A 70 -1.44 5.70 -1.65
CA TYR A 70 -2.37 4.57 -1.79
C TYR A 70 -2.68 4.21 -3.25
N LYS A 71 -2.14 4.97 -4.18
CA LYS A 71 -2.25 4.71 -5.62
C LYS A 71 -0.87 4.64 -6.24
N PHE A 72 -0.60 3.59 -6.99
CA PHE A 72 0.62 3.53 -7.79
C PHE A 72 0.62 4.62 -8.86
N SER A 73 1.76 5.29 -9.00
CA SER A 73 1.97 6.28 -10.06
C SER A 73 1.92 5.64 -11.45
N GLU A 74 1.73 6.43 -12.49
CA GLU A 74 1.77 5.91 -13.86
C GLU A 74 3.19 5.45 -14.24
N GLU A 75 4.21 6.03 -13.66
CA GLU A 75 5.60 5.60 -13.79
C GLU A 75 5.80 4.20 -13.19
N THR A 76 5.34 3.99 -11.97
CA THR A 76 5.37 2.68 -11.29
C THR A 76 4.63 1.62 -12.11
N LYS A 77 3.42 1.93 -12.60
CA LYS A 77 2.65 1.01 -13.43
C LYS A 77 3.35 0.66 -14.75
N LYS A 78 4.06 1.61 -15.36
CA LYS A 78 4.87 1.35 -16.56
C LYS A 78 6.08 0.50 -16.25
N GLU A 79 6.71 0.70 -15.10
CA GLU A 79 7.89 -0.05 -14.69
C GLU A 79 7.54 -1.51 -14.37
N ILE A 80 6.47 -1.75 -13.62
CA ILE A 80 5.96 -3.10 -13.31
C ILE A 80 5.71 -3.91 -14.60
N LYS A 81 5.18 -3.30 -15.66
CA LYS A 81 4.92 -3.97 -16.94
C LYS A 81 6.17 -4.49 -17.67
N ARG A 82 7.36 -4.09 -17.23
CA ARG A 82 8.64 -4.58 -17.81
C ARG A 82 9.07 -5.91 -17.20
N PHE A 83 8.52 -6.25 -16.04
CA PHE A 83 8.81 -7.53 -15.40
C PHE A 83 8.03 -8.65 -16.07
N SER A 84 8.67 -9.80 -16.18
CA SER A 84 8.02 -11.03 -16.64
C SER A 84 7.17 -11.62 -15.53
N ASP A 85 6.09 -12.31 -15.88
CA ASP A 85 5.26 -13.07 -14.93
C ASP A 85 5.97 -14.33 -14.40
N SER A 86 7.19 -14.60 -14.86
CA SER A 86 7.99 -15.74 -14.46
C SER A 86 9.47 -15.40 -14.46
N VAL A 87 10.23 -16.13 -13.64
CA VAL A 87 11.69 -16.02 -13.60
C VAL A 87 12.28 -16.42 -14.95
N THR A 88 13.05 -15.52 -15.56
CA THR A 88 13.65 -15.72 -16.87
C THR A 88 15.03 -16.38 -16.77
N LYS A 89 15.54 -16.87 -17.91
CA LYS A 89 16.92 -17.41 -17.95
C LYS A 89 17.99 -16.38 -17.62
N SER A 90 17.73 -15.09 -17.85
CA SER A 90 18.65 -14.02 -17.48
C SER A 90 18.69 -13.82 -15.96
N ASP A 91 17.57 -14.00 -15.28
CA ASP A 91 17.49 -13.88 -13.81
C ASP A 91 18.24 -15.00 -13.09
N LEU A 92 18.40 -16.15 -13.74
CA LEU A 92 19.13 -17.31 -13.22
C LEU A 92 20.64 -17.21 -13.40
N ARG A 93 21.15 -16.21 -14.16
CA ARG A 93 22.57 -16.08 -14.41
C ARG A 93 23.32 -15.81 -13.10
N ASP A 94 24.45 -16.48 -12.94
CA ASP A 94 25.33 -16.36 -11.76
C ASP A 94 24.67 -16.77 -10.43
N ARG A 95 23.60 -17.58 -10.51
CA ARG A 95 22.90 -18.13 -9.35
C ARG A 95 23.08 -19.64 -9.25
N VAL A 96 23.05 -20.15 -8.03
CA VAL A 96 23.05 -21.61 -7.77
C VAL A 96 21.61 -22.10 -7.75
N ASP A 97 21.33 -23.15 -8.50
CA ASP A 97 20.00 -23.77 -8.51
C ASP A 97 19.82 -24.65 -7.26
N LEU A 98 18.88 -24.29 -6.42
CA LEU A 98 18.53 -25.01 -5.19
C LEU A 98 17.11 -25.56 -5.24
N ARG A 99 16.45 -25.62 -6.40
CA ARG A 99 15.04 -26.03 -6.54
C ARG A 99 14.80 -27.52 -6.22
N ASP A 100 15.85 -28.34 -6.23
CA ASP A 100 15.78 -29.74 -5.81
C ASP A 100 15.85 -29.92 -4.28
N ILE A 101 16.15 -28.86 -3.53
CA ILE A 101 16.14 -28.88 -2.08
C ILE A 101 14.70 -28.60 -1.60
N PRO A 102 14.13 -29.44 -0.72
CA PRO A 102 12.75 -29.28 -0.27
C PRO A 102 12.63 -28.17 0.79
N PHE A 103 12.80 -26.94 0.36
CA PHE A 103 12.51 -25.78 1.19
C PHE A 103 11.02 -25.72 1.55
N VAL A 104 10.72 -25.23 2.73
CA VAL A 104 9.36 -24.96 3.21
C VAL A 104 9.21 -23.50 3.62
N THR A 105 8.04 -22.94 3.35
CA THR A 105 7.61 -21.64 3.90
C THR A 105 6.69 -21.88 5.10
N ILE A 106 6.73 -21.00 6.10
CA ILE A 106 5.93 -21.12 7.33
C ILE A 106 5.19 -19.80 7.53
N ASP A 107 4.18 -19.57 6.74
CA ASP A 107 3.40 -18.34 6.68
C ASP A 107 1.97 -18.58 7.13
N GLY A 108 1.20 -17.50 7.32
CA GLY A 108 -0.23 -17.58 7.55
C GLY A 108 -0.97 -18.19 6.35
N ALA A 109 -2.11 -18.82 6.60
CA ALA A 109 -2.89 -19.51 5.56
C ALA A 109 -3.40 -18.57 4.44
N ASP A 110 -3.46 -17.28 4.70
CA ASP A 110 -3.89 -16.22 3.80
C ASP A 110 -2.74 -15.40 3.18
N ALA A 111 -1.48 -15.75 3.51
CA ALA A 111 -0.30 -15.10 2.94
C ALA A 111 -0.25 -15.26 1.42
N LYS A 112 0.07 -14.18 0.71
CA LYS A 112 0.19 -14.13 -0.75
C LYS A 112 1.60 -13.80 -1.22
N ASP A 113 2.45 -13.41 -0.31
CA ASP A 113 3.83 -12.96 -0.47
C ASP A 113 4.72 -13.80 0.44
N PHE A 114 5.38 -14.81 -0.12
CA PHE A 114 6.32 -15.65 0.60
C PHE A 114 7.72 -15.04 0.49
N ASP A 115 8.18 -14.42 1.58
CA ASP A 115 9.46 -13.72 1.60
C ASP A 115 10.62 -14.64 1.94
N ASP A 116 10.41 -15.68 2.74
CA ASP A 116 11.45 -16.60 3.16
C ASP A 116 11.04 -18.06 3.11
N ALA A 117 12.05 -18.91 2.99
CA ALA A 117 11.91 -20.35 3.06
C ALA A 117 13.09 -20.95 3.81
N VAL A 118 12.85 -22.02 4.52
CA VAL A 118 13.86 -22.70 5.33
C VAL A 118 13.98 -24.19 4.97
N TYR A 119 15.18 -24.70 5.14
CA TYR A 119 15.46 -26.14 5.05
C TYR A 119 16.50 -26.51 6.12
N CYS A 120 16.25 -27.59 6.83
CA CYS A 120 17.13 -28.09 7.87
C CYS A 120 17.57 -29.53 7.58
N LEU A 121 18.88 -29.77 7.59
CA LEU A 121 19.47 -31.08 7.38
C LEU A 121 20.27 -31.50 8.62
N PRO A 122 20.00 -32.65 9.25
CA PRO A 122 20.85 -33.20 10.29
C PRO A 122 22.20 -33.65 9.72
N LEU A 123 23.26 -33.44 10.47
CA LEU A 123 24.64 -33.85 10.15
C LEU A 123 25.06 -35.05 11.02
N GLU A 124 26.06 -35.83 10.56
CA GLU A 124 26.54 -37.00 11.26
C GLU A 124 27.12 -36.76 12.67
N ASP A 125 27.60 -35.52 12.93
CA ASP A 125 28.15 -35.09 14.22
C ASP A 125 27.06 -34.59 15.21
N GLY A 126 25.80 -34.85 14.93
CA GLY A 126 24.68 -34.42 15.76
C GLY A 126 24.32 -32.93 15.62
N LYS A 127 24.95 -32.21 14.70
CA LYS A 127 24.62 -30.82 14.36
C LYS A 127 23.59 -30.77 13.25
N PHE A 128 23.17 -29.57 12.93
CA PHE A 128 22.23 -29.31 11.83
C PHE A 128 22.83 -28.28 10.86
N ARG A 129 22.56 -28.47 9.59
CA ARG A 129 22.77 -27.45 8.58
C ARG A 129 21.43 -26.77 8.29
N LEU A 130 21.32 -25.50 8.62
CA LEU A 130 20.16 -24.67 8.28
C LEU A 130 20.48 -23.90 7.00
N LEU A 131 19.55 -23.96 6.03
CA LEU A 131 19.53 -23.07 4.87
C LEU A 131 18.34 -22.15 5.02
N VAL A 132 18.56 -20.86 4.78
CA VAL A 132 17.51 -19.83 4.75
C VAL A 132 17.59 -19.15 3.39
N ALA A 133 16.50 -19.18 2.65
CA ALA A 133 16.36 -18.50 1.37
C ALA A 133 15.44 -17.30 1.56
N ILE A 134 15.90 -16.12 1.15
CA ILE A 134 15.13 -14.88 1.22
C ILE A 134 14.85 -14.42 -0.21
N ALA A 135 13.63 -13.93 -0.47
CA ALA A 135 13.23 -13.37 -1.75
C ALA A 135 14.16 -12.20 -2.13
N ASP A 136 14.81 -12.29 -3.28
CA ASP A 136 15.76 -11.28 -3.76
C ASP A 136 15.01 -10.14 -4.47
N VAL A 137 14.21 -9.40 -3.71
CA VAL A 137 13.44 -8.25 -4.20
C VAL A 137 14.36 -7.21 -4.85
N SER A 138 15.58 -7.04 -4.32
CA SER A 138 16.55 -6.08 -4.83
C SER A 138 17.09 -6.41 -6.23
N HIS A 139 16.88 -7.66 -6.70
CA HIS A 139 17.17 -8.01 -8.09
C HIS A 139 16.26 -7.26 -9.06
N TYR A 140 15.01 -7.08 -8.71
CA TYR A 140 13.98 -6.43 -9.53
C TYR A 140 13.85 -4.94 -9.20
N VAL A 141 13.75 -4.60 -7.93
CA VAL A 141 13.53 -3.22 -7.45
C VAL A 141 14.88 -2.58 -7.13
N LYS A 142 15.34 -1.68 -7.99
CA LYS A 142 16.63 -1.00 -7.85
C LYS A 142 16.48 0.35 -7.17
N PRO A 143 17.52 0.84 -6.44
CA PRO A 143 17.51 2.18 -5.91
C PRO A 143 17.23 3.22 -7.00
N GLY A 144 16.29 4.13 -6.74
CA GLY A 144 15.89 5.18 -7.67
C GLY A 144 14.91 4.76 -8.77
N CYS A 145 14.37 3.52 -8.73
CA CYS A 145 13.23 3.13 -9.57
C CYS A 145 11.93 3.80 -9.08
N ALA A 146 10.86 3.68 -9.86
CA ALA A 146 9.56 4.26 -9.52
C ALA A 146 8.69 3.36 -8.61
N ILE A 147 9.15 2.12 -8.38
CA ILE A 147 8.50 1.15 -7.49
C ILE A 147 8.91 1.41 -6.06
#